data_e67a5ce03318d639e43b27432c33517e
#
_entry.id   e67a5ce03318d639e43b27432c33517e
#
_cell.length_a   1.000
_cell.length_b   1.000
_cell.length_c   1.000
_cell.angle_alpha   90.00
_cell.angle_beta   90.00
_cell.angle_gamma   90.00
#
_symmetry.space_group_name_H-M   'P 1'
#
loop_
_entity.id
_entity.type
_entity.pdbx_description
1 polymer ?
#
loop_
_entity_poly.entity_id
_entity_poly.type
_entity_poly.pdbx_seq_one_letter_code
_entity_poly.pdbx_strand_id
1 'polypeptide(L)'
;MLGAGPALADYRITRDHGGEIKSYESKYERLRDAGERVIIDGICNSACTLVLGIVPAKRICVTPRASLGFHLAYYDQRWTAGMKITSYSGTQELMQYYPQQVKDWIARHGGLTSKMKHVTNGSELWALVDPCPEEF
;
A
#
# COMPACT_ATOMS: atom_id res chain seq x y z
N MET A 1 0.95 -40.20 5.23
CA MET A 1 1.46 -39.07 4.52
C MET A 1 1.15 -37.80 5.24
N LEU A 2 2.10 -37.02 5.29
CA LEU A 2 1.89 -35.77 5.92
C LEU A 2 1.26 -34.83 4.93
N GLY A 3 0.09 -34.42 5.20
CA GLY A 3 -0.48 -33.36 4.45
C GLY A 3 0.41 -32.14 4.55
N ALA A 4 0.67 -31.49 3.45
CA ALA A 4 1.07 -30.13 3.53
C ALA A 4 0.01 -29.39 4.34
N GLY A 5 0.38 -28.46 5.18
CA GLY A 5 -0.59 -27.56 5.80
C GLY A 5 -1.40 -26.87 4.71
N PRO A 6 -2.51 -26.22 5.07
CA PRO A 6 -3.28 -25.49 4.07
C PRO A 6 -2.38 -24.49 3.36
N ALA A 7 -2.52 -24.41 2.05
CA ALA A 7 -1.82 -23.41 1.28
C ALA A 7 -2.20 -22.03 1.83
N LEU A 8 -1.20 -21.14 1.98
CA LEU A 8 -1.47 -19.78 2.39
C LEU A 8 -2.28 -19.08 1.30
N ALA A 9 -3.34 -18.41 1.70
CA ALA A 9 -4.12 -17.65 0.76
C ALA A 9 -3.32 -16.44 0.28
N ASP A 10 -3.52 -16.07 -0.97
CA ASP A 10 -2.99 -14.83 -1.51
C ASP A 10 -4.05 -13.75 -1.39
N TYR A 11 -3.65 -12.59 -0.90
CA TYR A 11 -4.51 -11.42 -0.92
C TYR A 11 -4.14 -10.59 -2.14
N ARG A 12 -5.08 -10.46 -3.08
CA ARG A 12 -4.82 -9.76 -4.34
C ARG A 12 -5.50 -8.41 -4.35
N ILE A 13 -4.72 -7.37 -4.62
CA ILE A 13 -5.22 -6.00 -4.74
C ILE A 13 -5.33 -5.67 -6.23
N THR A 14 -6.54 -5.58 -6.76
CA THR A 14 -6.76 -5.29 -8.17
C THR A 14 -7.20 -3.85 -8.42
N ARG A 15 -7.86 -3.24 -7.44
CA ARG A 15 -8.32 -1.86 -7.57
C ARG A 15 -8.70 -1.35 -6.18
N ASP A 16 -7.84 -0.54 -5.59
CA ASP A 16 -8.06 -0.04 -4.25
C ASP A 16 -7.65 1.43 -4.20
N HIS A 17 -8.61 2.31 -4.02
CA HIS A 17 -8.42 3.75 -4.00
C HIS A 17 -8.12 4.31 -2.61
N GLY A 18 -8.01 3.44 -1.59
CA GLY A 18 -7.78 3.86 -0.22
C GLY A 18 -9.06 4.11 0.54
N GLY A 19 -8.92 4.58 1.75
CA GLY A 19 -10.03 4.82 2.65
C GLY A 19 -9.51 5.15 4.03
N GLU A 20 -10.26 4.73 5.04
CA GLU A 20 -9.93 5.01 6.42
C GLU A 20 -8.66 4.29 6.86
N ILE A 21 -7.68 5.03 7.36
CA ILE A 21 -6.37 4.50 7.75
C ILE A 21 -6.51 3.35 8.75
N LYS A 22 -7.33 3.52 9.79
CA LYS A 22 -7.49 2.49 10.83
C LYS A 22 -8.02 1.16 10.28
N SER A 23 -8.92 1.21 9.32
CA SER A 23 -9.46 0.00 8.67
C SER A 23 -8.37 -0.74 7.92
N TYR A 24 -7.50 -0.02 7.22
CA TYR A 24 -6.37 -0.61 6.49
C TYR A 24 -5.31 -1.15 7.43
N GLU A 25 -4.99 -0.45 8.51
CA GLU A 25 -4.09 -0.94 9.54
C GLU A 25 -4.57 -2.30 10.06
N SER A 26 -5.82 -2.40 10.46
CA SER A 26 -6.41 -3.64 11.00
C SER A 26 -6.37 -4.77 9.98
N LYS A 27 -6.74 -4.48 8.73
CA LYS A 27 -6.73 -5.47 7.65
C LYS A 27 -5.33 -6.02 7.42
N TYR A 28 -4.34 -5.15 7.29
CA TYR A 28 -2.98 -5.57 6.99
C TYR A 28 -2.30 -6.25 8.19
N GLU A 29 -2.65 -5.87 9.40
CA GLU A 29 -2.19 -6.59 10.59
C GLU A 29 -2.70 -8.02 10.60
N ARG A 30 -3.96 -8.24 10.21
CA ARG A 30 -4.51 -9.60 10.08
C ARG A 30 -3.79 -10.40 9.01
N LEU A 31 -3.51 -9.81 7.85
CA LEU A 31 -2.77 -10.48 6.78
C LEU A 31 -1.34 -10.82 7.22
N ARG A 32 -0.69 -9.89 7.90
CA ARG A 32 0.65 -10.09 8.45
C ARG A 32 0.66 -11.27 9.42
N ASP A 33 -0.28 -11.28 10.36
CA ASP A 33 -0.33 -12.29 11.43
C ASP A 33 -0.73 -13.66 10.88
N ALA A 34 -1.53 -13.70 9.81
CA ALA A 34 -1.92 -14.93 9.13
C ALA A 34 -0.84 -15.47 8.19
N GLY A 35 0.24 -14.73 7.96
CA GLY A 35 1.32 -15.14 7.07
C GLY A 35 0.95 -15.11 5.58
N GLU A 36 -0.08 -14.39 5.20
CA GLU A 36 -0.54 -14.34 3.81
C GLU A 36 0.40 -13.52 2.93
N ARG A 37 0.45 -13.87 1.64
CA ARG A 37 1.12 -13.08 0.63
C ARG A 37 0.16 -12.03 0.10
N VAL A 38 0.73 -10.88 -0.29
CA VAL A 38 -0.03 -9.80 -0.91
C VAL A 38 0.49 -9.59 -2.33
N ILE A 39 -0.41 -9.66 -3.29
CA ILE A 39 -0.10 -9.43 -4.71
C ILE A 39 -0.79 -8.14 -5.12
N ILE A 40 0.01 -7.12 -5.43
CA ILE A 40 -0.53 -5.86 -5.94
C ILE A 40 -0.62 -5.98 -7.46
N ASP A 41 -1.85 -6.13 -7.95
CA ASP A 41 -2.16 -6.45 -9.33
C ASP A 41 -3.02 -5.37 -9.98
N GLY A 42 -2.85 -4.15 -9.56
CA GLY A 42 -3.61 -3.02 -10.06
C GLY A 42 -3.39 -1.79 -9.18
N ILE A 43 -4.39 -0.94 -9.13
CA ILE A 43 -4.33 0.32 -8.39
C ILE A 43 -4.29 0.07 -6.89
N CYS A 44 -3.30 0.66 -6.22
CA CYS A 44 -3.21 0.68 -4.76
C CYS A 44 -2.83 2.10 -4.34
N ASN A 45 -3.82 2.89 -3.96
CA ASN A 45 -3.66 4.31 -3.67
C ASN A 45 -3.88 4.62 -2.19
N SER A 46 -3.19 5.64 -1.69
CA SER A 46 -3.43 6.23 -0.38
C SER A 46 -3.30 5.18 0.73
N ALA A 47 -4.31 5.00 1.58
CA ALA A 47 -4.26 4.04 2.70
C ALA A 47 -3.97 2.60 2.24
N CYS A 48 -4.28 2.24 1.00
CA CYS A 48 -3.91 0.93 0.45
C CYS A 48 -2.40 0.71 0.55
N THR A 49 -1.58 1.73 0.35
CA THR A 49 -0.12 1.63 0.37
C THR A 49 0.47 1.36 1.75
N LEU A 50 -0.34 1.40 2.81
CA LEU A 50 0.10 1.01 4.16
C LEU A 50 0.58 -0.45 4.20
N VAL A 51 0.15 -1.27 3.25
CA VAL A 51 0.60 -2.66 3.14
C VAL A 51 2.13 -2.74 3.10
N LEU A 52 2.78 -1.75 2.50
CA LEU A 52 4.24 -1.73 2.31
C LEU A 52 5.01 -1.65 3.63
N GLY A 53 4.38 -1.16 4.69
CA GLY A 53 5.02 -1.02 6.01
C GLY A 53 4.48 -1.98 7.07
N ILE A 54 3.40 -2.69 6.78
CA ILE A 54 2.76 -3.57 7.77
C ILE A 54 3.04 -5.04 7.46
N VAL A 55 2.87 -5.45 6.21
CA VAL A 55 3.18 -6.82 5.78
C VAL A 55 4.67 -6.88 5.42
N PRO A 56 5.41 -7.94 5.81
CA PRO A 56 6.82 -8.05 5.46
C PRO A 56 7.07 -7.97 3.96
N ALA A 57 8.09 -7.23 3.56
CA ALA A 57 8.39 -6.96 2.14
C ALA A 57 8.49 -8.24 1.29
N LYS A 58 9.08 -9.31 1.84
CA LYS A 58 9.25 -10.57 1.11
C LYS A 58 7.94 -11.31 0.82
N ARG A 59 6.84 -10.86 1.41
CA ARG A 59 5.51 -11.43 1.15
C ARG A 59 4.66 -10.52 0.27
N ILE A 60 5.24 -9.44 -0.25
CA ILE A 60 4.53 -8.49 -1.12
C ILE A 60 5.22 -8.50 -2.48
N CYS A 61 4.45 -8.59 -3.55
CA CYS A 61 4.97 -8.43 -4.89
C CYS A 61 4.02 -7.61 -5.77
N VAL A 62 4.55 -7.08 -6.86
CA VAL A 62 3.77 -6.28 -7.82
C VAL A 62 3.75 -6.97 -9.19
N THR A 63 2.58 -6.96 -9.84
CA THR A 63 2.45 -7.39 -11.22
C THR A 63 2.69 -6.23 -12.18
N PRO A 64 2.81 -6.48 -13.50
CA PRO A 64 2.93 -5.39 -14.47
C PRO A 64 1.76 -4.40 -14.46
N ARG A 65 0.62 -4.77 -13.89
CA ARG A 65 -0.56 -3.90 -13.79
C ARG A 65 -0.53 -3.00 -12.56
N ALA A 66 0.41 -3.22 -11.64
CA ALA A 66 0.43 -2.51 -10.36
C ALA A 66 0.72 -1.02 -10.52
N SER A 67 0.04 -0.23 -9.70
CA SER A 67 0.27 1.20 -9.58
C SER A 67 0.15 1.58 -8.12
N LEU A 68 1.18 2.21 -7.56
CA LEU A 68 1.13 2.75 -6.21
C LEU A 68 0.87 4.24 -6.27
N GLY A 69 -0.03 4.74 -5.44
CA GLY A 69 -0.35 6.17 -5.39
C GLY A 69 -0.22 6.72 -3.98
N PHE A 70 0.45 7.86 -3.87
CA PHE A 70 0.73 8.52 -2.59
C PHE A 70 0.25 9.96 -2.61
N HIS A 71 -0.45 10.37 -1.55
CA HIS A 71 -0.82 11.76 -1.32
C HIS A 71 -1.04 12.04 0.16
N LEU A 72 -1.32 13.29 0.50
CA LEU A 72 -1.69 13.69 1.86
C LEU A 72 -2.96 12.95 2.30
N ALA A 73 -3.05 12.66 3.59
CA ALA A 73 -4.29 12.15 4.17
C ALA A 73 -5.30 13.30 4.34
N TYR A 74 -6.57 12.96 4.22
CA TYR A 74 -7.66 13.90 4.42
C TYR A 74 -8.51 13.47 5.62
N TYR A 75 -9.18 14.43 6.25
CA TYR A 75 -10.26 14.11 7.18
C TYR A 75 -11.41 13.46 6.43
N ASP A 76 -12.18 12.63 7.14
CA ASP A 76 -13.38 12.01 6.58
C ASP A 76 -14.32 13.11 6.07
N GLN A 77 -14.66 13.05 4.78
CA GLN A 77 -15.47 14.07 4.13
C GLN A 77 -16.91 14.12 4.66
N ARG A 78 -17.37 13.10 5.36
CA ARG A 78 -18.67 13.14 6.06
C ARG A 78 -18.64 14.19 7.18
N TRP A 79 -17.47 14.45 7.78
CA TRP A 79 -17.32 15.43 8.85
C TRP A 79 -16.97 16.82 8.33
N THR A 80 -16.60 16.94 7.06
CA THR A 80 -16.16 18.20 6.46
C THR A 80 -17.12 18.72 5.38
N ALA A 81 -18.35 18.22 5.38
CA ALA A 81 -19.38 18.60 4.37
C ALA A 81 -18.88 18.38 2.93
N GLY A 82 -18.12 17.29 2.70
CA GLY A 82 -17.61 16.94 1.39
C GLY A 82 -16.32 17.65 1.00
N MET A 83 -15.78 18.55 1.84
CA MET A 83 -14.54 19.26 1.54
C MET A 83 -13.32 18.41 1.82
N LYS A 84 -12.29 18.50 0.98
CA LYS A 84 -11.01 17.86 1.19
C LYS A 84 -10.15 18.70 2.10
N ILE A 85 -10.14 18.38 3.38
CA ILE A 85 -9.32 19.07 4.38
C ILE A 85 -8.18 18.13 4.80
N THR A 86 -6.94 18.61 4.65
CA THR A 86 -5.74 17.81 4.98
C THR A 86 -5.72 17.45 6.46
N SER A 87 -5.46 16.16 6.73
CA SER A 87 -5.18 15.68 8.07
C SER A 87 -3.67 15.52 8.22
N TYR A 88 -3.05 16.41 8.99
CA TYR A 88 -1.61 16.32 9.23
C TYR A 88 -1.26 15.12 10.08
N SER A 89 -2.07 14.80 11.09
CA SER A 89 -1.86 13.61 11.91
C SER A 89 -2.00 12.32 11.10
N GLY A 90 -3.00 12.25 10.21
CA GLY A 90 -3.17 11.11 9.31
C GLY A 90 -2.01 10.98 8.33
N THR A 91 -1.49 12.08 7.82
CA THR A 91 -0.33 12.08 6.95
C THR A 91 0.92 11.59 7.67
N GLN A 92 1.13 12.01 8.92
CA GLN A 92 2.23 11.50 9.74
C GLN A 92 2.08 10.00 10.00
N GLU A 93 0.86 9.54 10.24
CA GLU A 93 0.56 8.13 10.45
C GLU A 93 0.94 7.30 9.22
N LEU A 94 0.56 7.75 8.02
CA LEU A 94 0.98 7.11 6.77
C LEU A 94 2.50 7.03 6.68
N MET A 95 3.17 8.16 6.88
CA MET A 95 4.62 8.23 6.73
C MET A 95 5.37 7.34 7.71
N GLN A 96 4.82 7.10 8.91
CA GLN A 96 5.44 6.22 9.89
C GLN A 96 5.52 4.77 9.41
N TYR A 97 4.55 4.33 8.62
CA TYR A 97 4.52 2.96 8.13
C TYR A 97 5.46 2.73 6.95
N TYR A 98 5.71 3.75 6.14
CA TYR A 98 6.45 3.53 4.90
C TYR A 98 7.91 3.13 5.14
N PRO A 99 8.39 2.09 4.41
CA PRO A 99 9.82 1.75 4.42
C PRO A 99 10.68 2.91 3.91
N GLN A 100 11.95 2.90 4.24
CA GLN A 100 12.84 4.01 3.89
C GLN A 100 12.89 4.28 2.40
N GLN A 101 12.94 3.23 1.55
CA GLN A 101 12.96 3.42 0.09
C GLN A 101 11.72 4.13 -0.42
N VAL A 102 10.57 3.91 0.21
CA VAL A 102 9.32 4.61 -0.14
C VAL A 102 9.40 6.07 0.30
N LYS A 103 9.88 6.32 1.51
CA LYS A 103 10.07 7.69 2.01
C LYS A 103 11.03 8.47 1.11
N ASP A 104 12.10 7.84 0.68
CA ASP A 104 13.09 8.46 -0.22
C ASP A 104 12.48 8.78 -1.58
N TRP A 105 11.68 7.87 -2.12
CA TRP A 105 10.97 8.11 -3.37
C TRP A 105 10.03 9.31 -3.25
N ILE A 106 9.24 9.36 -2.18
CA ILE A 106 8.32 10.47 -1.91
C ILE A 106 9.09 11.78 -1.83
N ALA A 107 10.21 11.80 -1.11
CA ALA A 107 11.03 13.02 -0.96
C ALA A 107 11.59 13.48 -2.30
N ARG A 108 12.06 12.56 -3.15
CA ARG A 108 12.57 12.90 -4.47
C ARG A 108 11.50 13.47 -5.41
N HIS A 109 10.23 13.20 -5.11
CA HIS A 109 9.09 13.65 -5.90
C HIS A 109 8.35 14.82 -5.24
N GLY A 110 8.99 15.54 -4.33
CA GLY A 110 8.45 16.77 -3.75
C GLY A 110 7.60 16.58 -2.51
N GLY A 111 7.66 15.42 -1.86
CA GLY A 111 6.88 15.13 -0.66
C GLY A 111 5.43 14.78 -0.97
N LEU A 112 4.66 14.51 0.08
CA LEU A 112 3.23 14.27 -0.05
C LEU A 112 2.50 15.60 -0.24
N THR A 113 1.65 15.66 -1.26
CA THR A 113 0.81 16.82 -1.53
C THR A 113 -0.63 16.36 -1.75
N SER A 114 -1.52 17.30 -2.03
CA SER A 114 -2.91 16.98 -2.36
C SER A 114 -3.04 16.19 -3.66
N LYS A 115 -2.02 16.26 -4.53
CA LYS A 115 -2.02 15.55 -5.80
C LYS A 115 -1.49 14.15 -5.61
N MET A 116 -2.22 13.15 -6.11
CA MET A 116 -1.78 11.76 -6.09
C MET A 116 -0.56 11.59 -6.98
N LYS A 117 0.51 11.05 -6.41
CA LYS A 117 1.74 10.75 -7.15
C LYS A 117 1.82 9.25 -7.36
N HIS A 118 1.92 8.85 -8.62
CA HIS A 118 1.90 7.43 -8.98
C HIS A 118 3.29 6.93 -9.36
N VAL A 119 3.54 5.67 -9.01
CA VAL A 119 4.65 4.91 -9.57
C VAL A 119 4.08 3.63 -10.15
N THR A 120 4.43 3.37 -11.41
CA THR A 120 3.89 2.25 -12.19
C THR A 120 4.99 1.31 -12.62
N ASN A 121 4.60 0.25 -13.36
CA ASN A 121 5.51 -0.83 -13.79
C ASN A 121 6.84 -0.30 -14.34
N GLY A 122 7.93 -0.91 -13.89
CA GLY A 122 9.28 -0.56 -14.31
C GLY A 122 10.26 -0.52 -13.16
N SER A 123 11.49 -0.14 -13.45
CA SER A 123 12.59 -0.16 -12.48
C SER A 123 12.34 0.72 -11.27
N GLU A 124 11.61 1.82 -11.43
CA GLU A 124 11.30 2.72 -10.32
C GLU A 124 10.37 2.02 -9.30
N LEU A 125 9.34 1.34 -9.78
CA LEU A 125 8.45 0.58 -8.91
C LEU A 125 9.19 -0.60 -8.27
N TRP A 126 10.02 -1.30 -9.03
CA TRP A 126 10.74 -2.47 -8.51
C TRP A 126 11.80 -2.12 -7.47
N ALA A 127 12.23 -0.87 -7.43
CA ALA A 127 13.09 -0.38 -6.35
C ALA A 127 12.34 -0.24 -5.04
N LEU A 128 11.00 -0.17 -5.08
CA LEU A 128 10.14 -0.05 -3.90
C LEU A 128 9.58 -1.39 -3.45
N VAL A 129 9.18 -2.24 -4.40
CA VAL A 129 8.52 -3.52 -4.14
C VAL A 129 8.99 -4.54 -5.17
N ASP A 130 9.23 -5.77 -4.74
CA ASP A 130 9.68 -6.83 -5.65
C ASP A 130 8.61 -7.15 -6.70
N PRO A 131 9.01 -7.39 -7.96
CA PRO A 131 8.08 -7.91 -8.95
C PRO A 131 7.68 -9.35 -8.62
N CYS A 132 6.43 -9.70 -8.92
CA CYS A 132 5.96 -11.07 -8.74
C CYS A 132 6.67 -12.01 -9.74
N PRO A 133 6.91 -13.28 -9.35
CA PRO A 133 7.35 -14.29 -10.31
C PRO A 133 6.33 -14.46 -11.45
N GLU A 134 6.81 -14.89 -12.63
CA GLU A 134 5.97 -14.98 -13.83
C GLU A 134 4.82 -15.98 -13.71
N GLU A 135 4.94 -16.96 -12.84
CA GLU A 135 3.91 -17.98 -12.66
C GLU A 135 2.72 -17.51 -11.81
N PHE A 136 2.69 -16.29 -11.42
CA PHE A 136 1.54 -15.72 -10.70
C PHE A 136 0.41 -15.37 -11.65
#